data_ed12403322a6d1a91578112ff463230c
#
_entry.id   ed12403322a6d1a91578112ff463230c
#
_cell.length_a   1.000
_cell.length_b   1.000
_cell.length_c   1.000
_cell.angle_alpha   90.00
_cell.angle_beta   90.00
_cell.angle_gamma   90.00
#
_symmetry.space_group_name_H-M   'P 1'
#
loop_
_entity.id
_entity.type
_entity.pdbx_description
1 polymer ?
#
loop_
_entity_poly.entity_id
_entity_poly.type
_entity_poly.pdbx_seq_one_letter_code
_entity_poly.pdbx_strand_id
1 'polypeptide(L)'
;MLTAMDDTLWHQIPSTFDHVGTSDPRFFDRHWFAFYAPDGSGAAQLTMGAYRNMNVLDGAAVVINGGRQYNARASQSLGRDFEMRCGPIAIAMREPLQAFDLNIDAGSHLRGEIAWQASVPPHEEQPHFRRQRARVVEDYQRFDQIGRANGWLETDGVRIAVKDWWSCRDHSWGVRPRMGIREPVTGAEEGLDERGFTDRKSTRLNSSHRP
;
A
#
# COMPACT_ATOMS: atom_id res chain seq x y z
N MET A 1 10.78 11.39 -20.55
CA MET A 1 11.38 10.37 -21.47
C MET A 1 10.29 9.32 -21.72
N LEU A 2 10.21 8.78 -22.96
CA LEU A 2 9.17 7.81 -23.30
C LEU A 2 9.35 6.48 -22.54
N THR A 3 8.24 5.90 -22.13
CA THR A 3 8.09 4.56 -21.55
C THR A 3 7.24 3.69 -22.47
N ALA A 4 7.17 2.40 -22.25
CA ALA A 4 6.28 1.52 -23.03
C ALA A 4 4.79 1.89 -22.91
N MET A 5 4.41 2.56 -21.80
CA MET A 5 3.03 3.03 -21.61
C MET A 5 2.68 4.21 -22.51
N ASP A 6 3.66 4.99 -22.97
CA ASP A 6 3.41 6.13 -23.85
C ASP A 6 2.99 5.71 -25.27
N ASP A 7 3.09 4.42 -25.61
CA ASP A 7 2.56 3.86 -26.86
C ASP A 7 1.07 3.44 -26.73
N THR A 8 0.44 3.75 -25.61
CA THR A 8 -0.98 3.49 -25.34
C THR A 8 -1.83 4.75 -25.48
N LEU A 9 -3.16 4.59 -25.48
CA LEU A 9 -4.11 5.71 -25.57
C LEU A 9 -4.58 6.23 -24.19
N TRP A 10 -3.91 5.85 -23.10
CA TRP A 10 -4.41 6.06 -21.72
C TRP A 10 -3.79 7.27 -20.99
N HIS A 11 -3.17 8.21 -21.70
CA HIS A 11 -2.68 9.45 -21.09
C HIS A 11 -3.82 10.23 -20.43
N GLN A 12 -3.61 10.62 -19.17
CA GLN A 12 -4.57 11.41 -18.39
C GLN A 12 -4.18 12.89 -18.31
N ILE A 13 -2.92 13.22 -18.62
CA ILE A 13 -2.34 14.55 -18.58
C ILE A 13 -1.45 14.73 -19.81
N PRO A 14 -1.15 15.98 -20.26
CA PRO A 14 -0.27 16.24 -21.40
C PRO A 14 1.21 16.06 -21.02
N SER A 15 1.57 14.86 -20.60
CA SER A 15 2.92 14.47 -20.19
C SER A 15 3.15 12.98 -20.47
N THR A 16 4.41 12.57 -20.49
CA THR A 16 4.79 11.15 -20.60
C THR A 16 4.52 10.40 -19.29
N PHE A 17 4.39 9.07 -19.34
CA PHE A 17 4.10 8.24 -18.17
C PHE A 17 5.24 8.15 -17.15
N ASP A 18 6.44 8.63 -17.47
CA ASP A 18 7.52 8.77 -16.48
C ASP A 18 7.32 9.98 -15.54
N HIS A 19 6.28 10.77 -15.74
CA HIS A 19 5.89 11.90 -14.89
C HIS A 19 4.50 11.68 -14.28
N VAL A 20 4.29 12.27 -13.11
CA VAL A 20 2.97 12.39 -12.49
C VAL A 20 2.47 13.84 -12.62
N GLY A 21 1.17 14.06 -12.47
CA GLY A 21 0.53 15.38 -12.65
C GLY A 21 0.90 16.42 -11.60
N THR A 22 1.87 16.16 -10.75
CA THR A 22 2.34 17.06 -9.69
C THR A 22 3.83 16.89 -9.46
N SER A 23 4.51 17.95 -9.02
CA SER A 23 5.91 17.88 -8.56
C SER A 23 6.04 17.72 -7.04
N ASP A 24 4.93 17.52 -6.33
CA ASP A 24 4.93 17.37 -4.88
C ASP A 24 5.73 16.11 -4.48
N PRO A 25 6.78 16.23 -3.64
CA PRO A 25 7.60 15.09 -3.24
C PRO A 25 6.85 14.08 -2.37
N ARG A 26 5.64 14.41 -1.91
CA ARG A 26 4.76 13.51 -1.16
C ARG A 26 3.86 12.67 -2.05
N PHE A 27 3.98 12.79 -3.39
CA PHE A 27 3.22 11.92 -4.29
C PHE A 27 3.64 10.47 -4.10
N PHE A 28 2.64 9.61 -3.91
CA PHE A 28 2.80 8.17 -3.72
C PHE A 28 1.79 7.41 -4.58
N ASP A 29 2.13 6.17 -4.87
CA ASP A 29 1.25 5.16 -5.44
C ASP A 29 1.55 3.84 -4.72
N ARG A 30 0.58 3.25 -3.99
CA ARG A 30 0.86 2.17 -3.05
C ARG A 30 -0.22 1.10 -3.01
N HIS A 31 0.22 -0.15 -3.12
CA HIS A 31 -0.53 -1.32 -2.73
C HIS A 31 -0.27 -1.71 -1.27
N TRP A 32 -1.31 -2.12 -0.58
CA TRP A 32 -1.24 -2.74 0.73
C TRP A 32 -2.17 -3.95 0.77
N PHE A 33 -1.66 -5.07 1.33
CA PHE A 33 -2.40 -6.31 1.53
C PHE A 33 -2.26 -6.74 2.98
N ALA A 34 -3.35 -7.23 3.59
CA ALA A 34 -3.34 -7.86 4.88
C ALA A 34 -4.05 -9.21 4.83
N PHE A 35 -3.54 -10.15 5.62
CA PHE A 35 -3.96 -11.54 5.64
C PHE A 35 -4.13 -11.99 7.07
N TYR A 36 -5.18 -12.73 7.35
CA TYR A 36 -5.54 -13.18 8.69
C TYR A 36 -5.99 -14.63 8.65
N ALA A 37 -5.31 -15.48 9.43
CA ALA A 37 -5.71 -16.86 9.62
C ALA A 37 -7.10 -16.91 10.26
N PRO A 38 -8.05 -17.71 9.74
CA PRO A 38 -9.41 -17.78 10.29
C PRO A 38 -9.48 -18.22 11.76
N ASP A 39 -8.49 -18.98 12.22
CA ASP A 39 -8.35 -19.47 13.59
C ASP A 39 -7.54 -18.53 14.51
N GLY A 40 -7.09 -17.38 13.98
CA GLY A 40 -6.26 -16.43 14.73
C GLY A 40 -4.81 -16.85 14.95
N SER A 41 -4.35 -17.95 14.35
CA SER A 41 -2.99 -18.48 14.55
C SER A 41 -1.89 -17.62 13.93
N GLY A 42 -2.22 -16.77 12.95
CA GLY A 42 -1.24 -15.95 12.27
C GLY A 42 -1.86 -14.79 11.50
N ALA A 43 -1.02 -13.83 11.18
CA ALA A 43 -1.35 -12.72 10.31
C ALA A 43 -0.14 -12.31 9.47
N ALA A 44 -0.39 -11.70 8.32
CA ALA A 44 0.66 -11.13 7.50
C ALA A 44 0.21 -9.83 6.85
N GLN A 45 1.18 -8.98 6.50
CA GLN A 45 0.98 -7.79 5.69
C GLN A 45 2.06 -7.70 4.64
N LEU A 46 1.71 -7.21 3.47
CA LEU A 46 2.64 -6.91 2.40
C LEU A 46 2.26 -5.55 1.80
N THR A 47 3.24 -4.70 1.58
CA THR A 47 3.04 -3.40 0.96
C THR A 47 4.16 -3.11 -0.03
N MET A 48 3.82 -2.36 -1.06
CA MET A 48 4.78 -1.79 -2.00
C MET A 48 4.32 -0.41 -2.40
N GLY A 49 5.23 0.57 -2.36
CA GLY A 49 4.95 1.95 -2.69
C GLY A 49 5.97 2.54 -3.67
N ALA A 50 5.45 3.16 -4.72
CA ALA A 50 6.23 3.91 -5.70
C ALA A 50 6.10 5.41 -5.41
N TYR A 51 7.23 6.09 -5.24
CA TYR A 51 7.34 7.52 -4.98
C TYR A 51 8.07 8.19 -6.15
N ARG A 52 7.32 8.45 -7.23
CA ARG A 52 7.91 8.87 -8.51
C ARG A 52 8.74 10.14 -8.42
N ASN A 53 8.23 11.17 -7.71
CA ASN A 53 8.93 12.44 -7.56
C ASN A 53 10.19 12.34 -6.67
N MET A 54 10.37 11.22 -5.99
CA MET A 54 11.54 10.89 -5.16
C MET A 54 12.45 9.85 -5.82
N ASN A 55 12.01 9.22 -6.92
CA ASN A 55 12.68 8.08 -7.56
C ASN A 55 12.92 6.91 -6.58
N VAL A 56 11.91 6.59 -5.76
CA VAL A 56 12.01 5.52 -4.75
C VAL A 56 10.90 4.50 -4.96
N LEU A 57 11.26 3.22 -4.85
CA LEU A 57 10.36 2.09 -4.69
C LEU A 57 10.66 1.42 -3.35
N ASP A 58 9.65 1.34 -2.47
CA ASP A 58 9.74 0.68 -1.16
C ASP A 58 8.89 -0.58 -1.13
N GLY A 59 9.38 -1.62 -0.48
CA GLY A 59 8.64 -2.84 -0.21
C GLY A 59 8.78 -3.27 1.25
N ALA A 60 7.71 -3.77 1.84
CA ALA A 60 7.74 -4.36 3.17
C ALA A 60 6.80 -5.55 3.30
N ALA A 61 7.23 -6.56 4.03
CA ALA A 61 6.41 -7.67 4.48
C ALA A 61 6.57 -7.86 5.99
N VAL A 62 5.46 -8.13 6.66
CA VAL A 62 5.39 -8.44 8.09
C VAL A 62 4.60 -9.73 8.24
N VAL A 63 5.12 -10.69 8.99
CA VAL A 63 4.42 -11.92 9.34
C VAL A 63 4.42 -12.09 10.86
N ILE A 64 3.27 -12.42 11.42
CA ILE A 64 3.10 -12.79 12.83
C ILE A 64 2.82 -14.29 12.88
N ASN A 65 3.68 -15.02 13.56
CA ASN A 65 3.56 -16.46 13.75
C ASN A 65 4.04 -16.85 15.15
N GLY A 66 3.25 -17.64 15.88
CA GLY A 66 3.63 -18.11 17.22
C GLY A 66 3.94 -16.98 18.21
N GLY A 67 3.25 -15.83 18.12
CA GLY A 67 3.49 -14.66 18.97
C GLY A 67 4.76 -13.86 18.63
N ARG A 68 5.48 -14.21 17.57
CA ARG A 68 6.68 -13.50 17.09
C ARG A 68 6.37 -12.75 15.79
N GLN A 69 7.03 -11.62 15.60
CA GLN A 69 6.95 -10.82 14.38
C GLN A 69 8.23 -10.97 13.55
N TYR A 70 8.05 -11.23 12.27
CA TYR A 70 9.10 -11.34 11.25
C TYR A 70 8.91 -10.24 10.23
N ASN A 71 10.00 -9.57 9.82
CA ASN A 71 9.95 -8.43 8.92
C ASN A 71 10.95 -8.58 7.78
N ALA A 72 10.51 -8.24 6.57
CA ALA A 72 11.39 -7.98 5.44
C ALA A 72 11.11 -6.58 4.91
N ARG A 73 12.14 -5.80 4.64
CA ARG A 73 12.02 -4.44 4.09
C ARG A 73 13.10 -4.23 3.04
N ALA A 74 12.74 -3.52 1.99
CA ALA A 74 13.67 -3.09 0.97
C ALA A 74 13.28 -1.71 0.46
N SER A 75 14.28 -0.98 -0.03
CA SER A 75 14.12 0.29 -0.73
C SER A 75 15.13 0.34 -1.86
N GLN A 76 14.73 0.83 -3.01
CA GLN A 76 15.57 0.96 -4.19
C GLN A 76 15.15 2.15 -5.05
N SER A 77 15.97 2.53 -6.00
CA SER A 77 15.57 3.48 -7.04
C SER A 77 14.43 2.87 -7.86
N LEU A 78 13.36 3.64 -8.06
CA LEU A 78 12.20 3.22 -8.84
C LEU A 78 12.56 2.90 -10.29
N GLY A 79 13.50 3.69 -10.86
CA GLY A 79 13.86 3.53 -12.26
C GLY A 79 12.68 3.83 -13.20
N ARG A 80 12.65 3.12 -14.32
CA ARG A 80 11.63 3.29 -15.37
C ARG A 80 10.87 2.00 -15.67
N ASP A 81 11.23 0.94 -14.97
CA ASP A 81 10.54 -0.32 -15.05
C ASP A 81 9.30 -0.21 -14.19
N PHE A 82 8.17 -0.61 -14.72
CA PHE A 82 6.90 -0.64 -13.99
C PHE A 82 6.75 -1.95 -13.23
N GLU A 83 7.85 -2.65 -12.96
CA GLU A 83 7.82 -3.87 -12.18
C GLU A 83 7.55 -3.57 -10.70
N MET A 84 6.58 -4.26 -10.16
CA MET A 84 6.30 -4.24 -8.72
C MET A 84 7.21 -5.25 -8.00
N ARG A 85 8.54 -5.01 -8.06
CA ARG A 85 9.57 -5.81 -7.38
C ARG A 85 10.54 -4.89 -6.65
N CYS A 86 10.65 -5.09 -5.33
CA CYS A 86 11.55 -4.34 -4.47
C CYS A 86 12.33 -5.31 -3.57
N GLY A 87 13.61 -5.54 -3.90
CA GLY A 87 14.43 -6.51 -3.19
C GLY A 87 13.75 -7.88 -3.10
N PRO A 88 13.53 -8.42 -1.88
CA PRO A 88 12.93 -9.73 -1.67
C PRO A 88 11.41 -9.78 -1.88
N ILE A 89 10.77 -8.67 -2.22
CA ILE A 89 9.31 -8.56 -2.30
C ILE A 89 8.89 -8.34 -3.75
N ALA A 90 7.91 -9.11 -4.21
CA ALA A 90 7.32 -8.93 -5.53
C ALA A 90 5.79 -9.06 -5.49
N ILE A 91 5.13 -8.26 -6.30
CA ILE A 91 3.69 -8.30 -6.56
C ILE A 91 3.49 -8.50 -8.05
N ALA A 92 2.79 -9.55 -8.44
CA ALA A 92 2.40 -9.78 -9.83
C ALA A 92 0.88 -9.69 -9.94
N MET A 93 0.39 -8.79 -10.77
CA MET A 93 -1.03 -8.65 -11.07
C MET A 93 -1.38 -9.66 -12.18
N ARG A 94 -2.07 -10.77 -11.80
CA ARG A 94 -2.55 -11.76 -12.78
C ARG A 94 -3.75 -11.26 -13.56
N GLU A 95 -4.67 -10.65 -12.84
CA GLU A 95 -5.90 -10.09 -13.40
C GLU A 95 -6.26 -8.81 -12.66
N PRO A 96 -6.38 -7.66 -13.35
CA PRO A 96 -6.72 -6.39 -12.73
C PRO A 96 -8.01 -6.47 -11.92
N LEU A 97 -7.97 -5.94 -10.69
CA LEU A 97 -9.08 -5.92 -9.73
C LEU A 97 -9.57 -7.31 -9.27
N GLN A 98 -8.93 -8.40 -9.68
CA GLN A 98 -9.37 -9.77 -9.41
C GLN A 98 -8.31 -10.63 -8.73
N ALA A 99 -7.07 -10.66 -9.23
CA ALA A 99 -6.10 -11.65 -8.78
C ALA A 99 -4.66 -11.14 -8.78
N PHE A 100 -3.92 -11.48 -7.72
CA PHE A 100 -2.52 -11.14 -7.54
C PHE A 100 -1.72 -12.33 -7.00
N ASP A 101 -0.46 -12.41 -7.41
CA ASP A 101 0.53 -13.27 -6.78
C ASP A 101 1.53 -12.40 -6.02
N LEU A 102 1.78 -12.76 -4.77
CA LEU A 102 2.65 -12.04 -3.85
C LEU A 102 3.78 -12.98 -3.44
N ASN A 103 5.00 -12.52 -3.62
CA ASN A 103 6.19 -13.31 -3.30
C ASN A 103 7.10 -12.58 -2.30
N ILE A 104 7.62 -13.32 -1.35
CA ILE A 104 8.61 -12.86 -0.37
C ILE A 104 9.77 -13.86 -0.37
N ASP A 105 11.00 -13.39 -0.60
CA ASP A 105 12.20 -14.22 -0.52
C ASP A 105 13.33 -13.49 0.23
N ALA A 106 13.19 -13.38 1.54
CA ALA A 106 14.19 -12.82 2.45
C ALA A 106 15.07 -13.91 3.10
N GLY A 107 15.38 -14.96 2.34
CA GLY A 107 16.18 -16.09 2.80
C GLY A 107 15.44 -16.94 3.84
N SER A 108 16.18 -17.61 4.72
CA SER A 108 15.60 -18.50 5.74
C SER A 108 14.76 -17.77 6.80
N HIS A 109 14.96 -16.45 6.93
CA HIS A 109 14.26 -15.65 7.93
C HIS A 109 12.77 -15.48 7.61
N LEU A 110 12.43 -15.18 6.33
CA LEU A 110 11.07 -14.98 5.90
C LEU A 110 10.94 -15.25 4.40
N ARG A 111 10.12 -16.23 4.03
CA ARG A 111 9.74 -16.52 2.64
C ARG A 111 8.25 -16.77 2.54
N GLY A 112 7.70 -16.63 1.34
CA GLY A 112 6.31 -16.97 1.10
C GLY A 112 5.86 -16.71 -0.31
N GLU A 113 4.83 -17.47 -0.69
CA GLU A 113 4.08 -17.28 -1.93
C GLU A 113 2.60 -17.29 -1.59
N ILE A 114 1.91 -16.23 -1.95
CA ILE A 114 0.49 -16.03 -1.66
C ILE A 114 -0.22 -15.68 -2.95
N ALA A 115 -1.19 -16.49 -3.32
CA ALA A 115 -2.17 -16.17 -4.34
C ALA A 115 -3.36 -15.46 -3.67
N TRP A 116 -3.59 -14.21 -4.03
CA TRP A 116 -4.74 -13.41 -3.59
C TRP A 116 -5.83 -13.41 -4.65
N GLN A 117 -7.07 -13.60 -4.23
CA GLN A 117 -8.25 -13.57 -5.09
C GLN A 117 -9.33 -12.69 -4.47
N ALA A 118 -9.91 -11.78 -5.28
CA ALA A 118 -11.03 -10.95 -4.89
C ALA A 118 -12.27 -11.80 -4.55
N SER A 119 -12.96 -11.45 -3.48
CA SER A 119 -14.27 -12.02 -3.11
C SER A 119 -15.43 -11.10 -3.50
N VAL A 120 -15.15 -9.80 -3.62
CA VAL A 120 -16.14 -8.77 -3.96
C VAL A 120 -15.49 -7.73 -4.90
N PRO A 121 -16.29 -6.96 -5.65
CA PRO A 121 -15.78 -5.82 -6.40
C PRO A 121 -15.07 -4.82 -5.47
N PRO A 122 -14.12 -4.02 -5.98
CA PRO A 122 -13.48 -2.96 -5.19
C PRO A 122 -14.50 -1.90 -4.80
N HIS A 123 -14.31 -1.33 -3.61
CA HIS A 123 -15.07 -0.19 -3.12
C HIS A 123 -14.23 1.07 -3.24
N GLU A 124 -14.61 1.97 -4.13
CA GLU A 124 -13.97 3.27 -4.29
C GLU A 124 -14.37 4.19 -3.14
N GLU A 125 -13.38 4.73 -2.41
CA GLU A 125 -13.63 5.75 -1.40
C GLU A 125 -13.91 7.12 -2.04
N GLN A 126 -14.57 8.00 -1.28
CA GLN A 126 -14.70 9.38 -1.70
C GLN A 126 -13.31 10.03 -1.83
N PRO A 127 -13.07 10.87 -2.85
CA PRO A 127 -11.78 11.55 -3.01
C PRO A 127 -11.40 12.31 -1.74
N HIS A 128 -10.14 12.16 -1.33
CA HIS A 128 -9.59 12.83 -0.16
C HIS A 128 -8.92 14.13 -0.60
N PHE A 129 -9.55 15.26 -0.29
CA PHE A 129 -9.00 16.57 -0.60
C PHE A 129 -9.01 17.47 0.62
N ARG A 130 -7.84 18.05 0.96
CA ARG A 130 -7.73 19.00 2.05
C ARG A 130 -6.66 20.06 1.77
N ARG A 131 -7.01 21.31 2.00
CA ARG A 131 -6.06 22.43 2.03
C ARG A 131 -5.85 22.90 3.46
N GLN A 132 -4.61 23.28 3.75
CA GLN A 132 -4.26 24.03 4.95
C GLN A 132 -3.59 25.33 4.50
N ARG A 133 -4.25 26.46 4.75
CA ARG A 133 -3.91 27.75 4.13
C ARG A 133 -3.90 27.65 2.58
N ALA A 134 -2.82 28.09 1.94
CA ALA A 134 -2.66 28.01 0.49
C ALA A 134 -2.15 26.65 -0.02
N ARG A 135 -1.83 25.70 0.88
CA ARG A 135 -1.18 24.43 0.51
C ARG A 135 -2.17 23.28 0.46
N VAL A 136 -2.06 22.46 -0.56
CA VAL A 136 -2.71 21.15 -0.61
C VAL A 136 -1.95 20.21 0.30
N VAL A 137 -2.61 19.67 1.33
CA VAL A 137 -2.01 18.70 2.26
C VAL A 137 -2.47 17.29 1.99
N GLU A 138 -3.65 17.13 1.40
CA GLU A 138 -4.20 15.87 0.91
C GLU A 138 -4.87 16.08 -0.43
N ASP A 139 -4.55 15.24 -1.39
CA ASP A 139 -5.18 15.13 -2.70
C ASP A 139 -4.88 13.73 -3.22
N TYR A 140 -5.67 12.75 -2.77
CA TYR A 140 -5.46 11.35 -3.14
C TYR A 140 -6.77 10.58 -3.27
N GLN A 141 -6.69 9.53 -4.06
CA GLN A 141 -7.75 8.54 -4.25
C GLN A 141 -7.35 7.21 -3.62
N ARG A 142 -8.35 6.42 -3.22
CA ARG A 142 -8.18 5.07 -2.72
C ARG A 142 -9.38 4.19 -3.04
N PHE A 143 -9.13 2.91 -3.21
CA PHE A 143 -10.15 1.89 -3.12
C PHE A 143 -9.71 0.75 -2.21
N ASP A 144 -10.67 0.13 -1.56
CA ASP A 144 -10.50 -1.04 -0.72
C ASP A 144 -11.16 -2.27 -1.35
N GLN A 145 -10.63 -3.45 -1.07
CA GLN A 145 -11.21 -4.68 -1.58
C GLN A 145 -10.98 -5.84 -0.62
N ILE A 146 -12.00 -6.67 -0.45
CA ILE A 146 -11.94 -7.90 0.37
C ILE A 146 -11.68 -9.09 -0.55
N GLY A 147 -10.84 -10.01 -0.10
CA GLY A 147 -10.46 -11.20 -0.81
C GLY A 147 -10.09 -12.37 0.08
N ARG A 148 -9.57 -13.40 -0.55
CA ARG A 148 -9.05 -14.60 0.08
C ARG A 148 -7.62 -14.85 -0.38
N ALA A 149 -6.85 -15.48 0.50
CA ALA A 149 -5.46 -15.78 0.26
C ALA A 149 -5.19 -17.27 0.44
N ASN A 150 -4.43 -17.83 -0.51
CA ASN A 150 -3.95 -19.21 -0.50
C ASN A 150 -2.46 -19.27 -0.82
N GLY A 151 -1.76 -20.25 -0.28
CA GLY A 151 -0.34 -20.42 -0.51
C GLY A 151 0.41 -20.87 0.74
N TRP A 152 1.53 -20.24 0.99
CA TRP A 152 2.35 -20.57 2.15
C TRP A 152 3.22 -19.40 2.58
N LEU A 153 3.57 -19.39 3.85
CA LEU A 153 4.60 -18.55 4.47
C LEU A 153 5.61 -19.43 5.18
N GLU A 154 6.84 -18.98 5.34
CA GLU A 154 7.88 -19.66 6.10
C GLU A 154 8.64 -18.64 6.93
N THR A 155 8.78 -18.93 8.21
CA THR A 155 9.51 -18.10 9.18
C THR A 155 10.51 -18.95 9.93
N ASP A 156 11.81 -18.57 9.92
CA ASP A 156 12.91 -19.32 10.53
C ASP A 156 12.89 -20.82 10.16
N GLY A 157 12.58 -21.13 8.88
CA GLY A 157 12.50 -22.51 8.37
C GLY A 157 11.20 -23.27 8.70
N VAL A 158 10.28 -22.66 9.45
CA VAL A 158 8.97 -23.26 9.76
C VAL A 158 7.92 -22.80 8.77
N ARG A 159 7.38 -23.75 8.01
CA ARG A 159 6.37 -23.49 6.99
C ARG A 159 4.96 -23.46 7.56
N ILE A 160 4.20 -22.44 7.17
CA ILE A 160 2.81 -22.20 7.53
C ILE A 160 1.96 -22.28 6.26
N ALA A 161 0.94 -23.13 6.27
CA ALA A 161 -0.01 -23.17 5.16
C ALA A 161 -0.98 -22.00 5.25
N VAL A 162 -1.07 -21.21 4.18
CA VAL A 162 -2.10 -20.19 3.99
C VAL A 162 -3.26 -20.85 3.24
N LYS A 163 -4.33 -21.19 3.95
CA LYS A 163 -5.51 -21.86 3.38
C LYS A 163 -6.73 -21.00 3.63
N ASP A 164 -7.25 -20.41 2.57
CA ASP A 164 -8.45 -19.57 2.60
C ASP A 164 -8.42 -18.48 3.68
N TRP A 165 -7.25 -17.87 3.88
CA TRP A 165 -7.11 -16.77 4.85
C TRP A 165 -7.95 -15.58 4.41
N TRP A 166 -8.57 -14.92 5.37
CA TRP A 166 -9.25 -13.67 5.12
C TRP A 166 -8.23 -12.61 4.72
N SER A 167 -8.60 -11.79 3.77
CA SER A 167 -7.70 -10.76 3.28
C SER A 167 -8.45 -9.50 2.91
N CYS A 168 -7.79 -8.37 3.13
CA CYS A 168 -8.17 -7.10 2.53
C CYS A 168 -6.95 -6.49 1.85
N ARG A 169 -7.21 -5.65 0.86
CA ARG A 169 -6.20 -4.81 0.25
C ARG A 169 -6.70 -3.39 0.07
N ASP A 170 -5.79 -2.43 0.07
CA ASP A 170 -6.02 -1.11 -0.49
C ASP A 170 -5.04 -0.82 -1.63
N HIS A 171 -5.47 0.06 -2.52
CA HIS A 171 -4.62 0.72 -3.49
C HIS A 171 -4.93 2.21 -3.45
N SER A 172 -3.92 3.01 -3.17
CA SER A 172 -4.08 4.46 -3.00
C SER A 172 -2.96 5.22 -3.69
N TRP A 173 -3.31 6.35 -4.32
CA TRP A 173 -2.34 7.20 -5.04
C TRP A 173 -2.70 8.67 -4.92
N GLY A 174 -1.69 9.54 -4.96
CA GLY A 174 -1.84 10.98 -4.83
C GLY A 174 -0.90 11.58 -3.79
N VAL A 175 -1.31 12.66 -3.17
CA VAL A 175 -0.53 13.42 -2.20
C VAL A 175 -1.18 13.34 -0.83
N ARG A 176 -0.38 12.99 0.21
CA ARG A 176 -0.84 13.05 1.60
C ARG A 176 0.30 13.34 2.58
N PRO A 177 0.00 13.81 3.81
CA PRO A 177 1.02 14.07 4.81
C PRO A 177 1.82 12.82 5.17
N ARG A 178 3.08 13.03 5.57
CA ARG A 178 3.99 11.98 6.06
C ARG A 178 4.40 10.93 5.00
N MET A 179 4.17 11.25 3.73
CA MET A 179 4.73 10.48 2.62
C MET A 179 5.94 11.24 2.05
N GLY A 180 6.92 10.51 1.54
CA GLY A 180 8.12 11.11 0.98
C GLY A 180 8.94 11.92 2.02
N ILE A 181 9.56 12.99 1.57
CA ILE A 181 10.35 13.88 2.44
C ILE A 181 9.47 14.81 3.27
N ARG A 182 9.96 15.18 4.46
CA ARG A 182 9.36 16.26 5.23
C ARG A 182 9.67 17.59 4.53
N GLU A 183 8.64 18.35 4.20
CA GLU A 183 8.84 19.68 3.65
C GLU A 183 9.44 20.63 4.71
N PRO A 184 10.40 21.48 4.33
CA PRO A 184 10.90 22.51 5.21
C PRO A 184 9.76 23.49 5.55
N VAL A 185 9.53 23.72 6.83
CA VAL A 185 8.59 24.71 7.34
C VAL A 185 9.38 25.97 7.65
N THR A 186 9.02 27.07 7.01
CA THR A 186 9.69 28.39 7.20
C THR A 186 9.00 29.30 8.21
N GLY A 187 7.93 28.86 8.83
CA GLY A 187 7.18 29.56 9.87
C GLY A 187 6.83 28.65 11.03
N ALA A 188 6.11 29.17 12.02
CA ALA A 188 5.61 28.37 13.13
C ALA A 188 4.76 27.21 12.57
N GLU A 189 5.09 25.97 12.96
CA GLU A 189 4.22 24.83 12.68
C GLU A 189 2.91 25.05 13.45
N GLU A 190 1.81 25.20 12.72
CA GLU A 190 0.52 24.90 13.31
C GLU A 190 0.49 23.40 13.57
N GLY A 191 0.27 23.02 14.83
CA GLY A 191 0.05 21.62 15.15
C GLY A 191 -0.98 21.06 14.17
N LEU A 192 -0.69 19.92 13.55
CA LEU A 192 -1.72 19.16 12.84
C LEU A 192 -2.88 19.04 13.85
N ASP A 193 -4.05 19.51 13.47
CA ASP A 193 -5.23 19.30 14.29
C ASP A 193 -5.44 17.78 14.38
N GLU A 194 -4.91 17.17 15.44
CA GLU A 194 -5.00 15.72 15.67
C GLU A 194 -6.46 15.24 15.66
N ARG A 195 -7.40 16.16 15.91
CA ARG A 195 -8.84 15.89 15.80
C ARG A 195 -9.32 15.61 14.39
N GLY A 196 -8.59 16.02 13.37
CA GLY A 196 -8.90 15.69 11.97
C GLY A 196 -8.42 14.31 11.54
N PHE A 197 -7.52 13.67 12.31
CA PHE A 197 -6.95 12.36 12.02
C PHE A 197 -7.54 11.23 12.88
N THR A 198 -8.25 11.54 13.94
CA THR A 198 -9.06 10.59 14.71
C THR A 198 -10.35 10.37 13.96
N ASP A 199 -10.21 9.61 12.92
CA ASP A 199 -11.12 8.62 12.45
C ASP A 199 -12.61 8.88 12.70
N ARG A 200 -13.29 9.36 11.67
CA ARG A 200 -14.76 9.30 11.61
C ARG A 200 -15.30 7.87 11.84
N LYS A 201 -14.46 6.83 11.76
CA LYS A 201 -14.83 5.44 12.07
C LYS A 201 -14.91 5.19 13.58
N SER A 202 -14.03 5.75 14.41
CA SER A 202 -14.09 5.57 15.87
C SER A 202 -15.23 6.36 16.53
N THR A 203 -15.64 7.49 15.97
CA THR A 203 -16.77 8.28 16.49
C THR A 203 -18.13 7.60 16.26
N ARG A 204 -18.27 6.75 15.26
CA ARG A 204 -19.52 6.00 15.02
C ARG A 204 -19.68 4.80 15.95
N LEU A 205 -18.60 4.20 16.43
CA LEU A 205 -18.65 3.09 17.38
C LEU A 205 -18.94 3.56 18.82
N ASN A 206 -18.59 4.79 19.18
CA ASN A 206 -18.83 5.33 20.51
C ASN A 206 -20.21 6.00 20.70
N SER A 207 -20.97 6.24 19.63
CA SER A 207 -22.31 6.84 19.74
C SER A 207 -23.42 5.82 20.00
N SER A 208 -23.12 4.52 20.03
CA SER A 208 -24.10 3.46 20.30
C SER A 208 -24.16 2.97 21.75
N HIS A 209 -23.38 3.58 22.67
CA HIS A 209 -23.38 3.26 24.09
C HIS A 209 -23.52 4.53 24.94
N ARG A 210 -24.71 5.11 24.95
CA ARG A 210 -25.21 5.88 26.10
C ARG A 210 -26.63 5.39 26.45
N PRO A 211 -26.85 5.13 27.74
CA PRO A 211 -28.15 4.65 28.26
C PRO A 211 -29.21 5.71 28.09
#